data_8e8ab7738498df25460b185dbe6ecee9
#
_entry.id   8e8ab7738498df25460b185dbe6ecee9
#
_cell.length_a   1.000
_cell.length_b   1.000
_cell.length_c   1.000
_cell.angle_alpha   90.00
_cell.angle_beta   90.00
_cell.angle_gamma   90.00
#
_symmetry.space_group_name_H-M   'P 1'
#
loop_
_entity.id
_entity.type
_entity.pdbx_description
1 polymer ?
#
loop_
_entity_poly.entity_id
_entity_poly.type
_entity_poly.pdbx_seq_one_letter_code
_entity_poly.pdbx_strand_id
1 'polypeptide(L)'
;MLFTLEEYKCRLKKVQKMMQVKGIELLISHDTNNMNYLTGYDAWSFYYAQCAIVHVNADEPLCFVRAQDAGGAYITTYLKNENIIVYDENYIHTWPKHPYDYLVEIIKERKWDKLNIGVEMDAHYFTAFCLSLIHISEPTRQP
;
A
#
# COMPACT_ATOMS: atom_id res chain seq x y z
N MET A 1 9.25 -14.54 7.71
CA MET A 1 8.49 -14.99 6.53
C MET A 1 7.92 -16.38 6.83
N LEU A 2 6.60 -16.49 6.85
CA LEU A 2 5.92 -17.73 7.25
C LEU A 2 5.73 -18.71 6.08
N PHE A 3 5.77 -18.21 4.86
CA PHE A 3 5.51 -19.00 3.67
C PHE A 3 6.68 -18.89 2.69
N THR A 4 6.70 -19.77 1.71
CA THR A 4 7.75 -19.75 0.70
C THR A 4 7.58 -18.56 -0.24
N LEU A 5 8.68 -18.17 -0.89
CA LEU A 5 8.64 -17.12 -1.90
C LEU A 5 7.66 -17.47 -3.04
N GLU A 6 7.62 -18.74 -3.44
CA GLU A 6 6.71 -19.20 -4.47
C GLU A 6 5.26 -18.99 -4.09
N GLU A 7 4.92 -19.23 -2.82
CA GLU A 7 3.57 -19.02 -2.32
C GLU A 7 3.19 -17.54 -2.41
N TYR A 8 4.06 -16.63 -2.00
CA TYR A 8 3.79 -15.20 -2.08
C TYR A 8 3.63 -14.74 -3.53
N LYS A 9 4.46 -15.25 -4.44
CA LYS A 9 4.33 -14.92 -5.85
C LYS A 9 3.02 -15.43 -6.45
N CYS A 10 2.59 -16.61 -6.04
CA CYS A 10 1.32 -17.17 -6.45
C CYS A 10 0.15 -16.30 -5.98
N ARG A 11 0.20 -15.84 -4.72
CA ARG A 11 -0.82 -14.93 -4.18
C ARG A 11 -0.88 -13.64 -4.94
N LEU A 12 0.28 -13.05 -5.25
CA LEU A 12 0.34 -11.82 -6.03
C LEU A 12 -0.33 -12.00 -7.39
N LYS A 13 -0.02 -13.08 -8.09
CA LYS A 13 -0.63 -13.36 -9.40
C LYS A 13 -2.14 -13.51 -9.33
N LYS A 14 -2.64 -14.16 -8.28
CA LYS A 14 -4.09 -14.30 -8.08
C LYS A 14 -4.76 -12.94 -7.91
N VAL A 15 -4.15 -12.07 -7.10
CA VAL A 15 -4.66 -10.72 -6.87
C VAL A 15 -4.62 -9.91 -8.16
N GLN A 16 -3.51 -9.96 -8.90
CA GLN A 16 -3.36 -9.24 -10.16
C GLN A 16 -4.38 -9.70 -11.21
N LYS A 17 -4.68 -10.99 -11.25
CA LYS A 17 -5.69 -11.52 -12.15
C LYS A 17 -7.07 -10.97 -11.82
N MET A 18 -7.41 -10.92 -10.53
CA MET A 18 -8.68 -10.34 -10.08
C MET A 18 -8.74 -8.84 -10.39
N MET A 19 -7.62 -8.14 -10.22
CA MET A 19 -7.53 -6.73 -10.58
C MET A 19 -7.83 -6.53 -12.06
N GLN A 20 -7.26 -7.36 -12.92
CA GLN A 20 -7.51 -7.28 -14.37
C GLN A 20 -8.98 -7.47 -14.70
N VAL A 21 -9.62 -8.46 -14.07
CA VAL A 21 -11.05 -8.72 -14.29
C VAL A 21 -11.90 -7.52 -13.89
N LYS A 22 -11.53 -6.81 -12.84
CA LYS A 22 -12.27 -5.66 -12.30
C LYS A 22 -11.83 -4.33 -12.91
N GLY A 23 -10.84 -4.32 -13.78
CA GLY A 23 -10.32 -3.09 -14.37
C GLY A 23 -9.51 -2.23 -13.40
N ILE A 24 -8.99 -2.81 -12.33
CA ILE A 24 -8.15 -2.11 -11.36
C ILE A 24 -6.70 -2.24 -11.78
N GLU A 25 -6.01 -1.11 -11.89
CA GLU A 25 -4.61 -1.07 -12.30
C GLU A 25 -3.64 -0.90 -11.13
N LEU A 26 -4.12 -0.28 -10.05
CA LEU A 26 -3.35 -0.09 -8.83
C LEU A 26 -4.26 -0.37 -7.64
N LEU A 27 -3.86 -1.27 -6.75
CA LEU A 27 -4.63 -1.62 -5.55
C LEU A 27 -3.89 -1.11 -4.32
N ILE A 28 -4.61 -0.40 -3.45
CA ILE A 28 -4.10 0.05 -2.17
C ILE A 28 -4.86 -0.69 -1.09
N SER A 29 -4.17 -1.57 -0.37
CA SER A 29 -4.74 -2.47 0.63
C SER A 29 -4.26 -2.05 2.01
N HIS A 30 -5.19 -1.74 2.92
CA HIS A 30 -4.89 -1.22 4.25
C HIS A 30 -5.07 -2.25 5.37
N ASP A 31 -5.87 -3.27 5.15
CA ASP A 31 -6.15 -4.26 6.17
C ASP A 31 -4.88 -5.05 6.51
N THR A 32 -4.62 -5.22 7.81
CA THR A 32 -3.40 -5.89 8.26
C THR A 32 -3.30 -7.33 7.78
N ASN A 33 -4.42 -8.03 7.71
CA ASN A 33 -4.43 -9.40 7.22
C ASN A 33 -4.10 -9.47 5.74
N ASN A 34 -4.62 -8.53 4.97
CA ASN A 34 -4.35 -8.47 3.54
C ASN A 34 -2.91 -8.00 3.25
N MET A 35 -2.40 -7.07 4.06
CA MET A 35 -0.98 -6.71 3.96
C MET A 35 -0.08 -7.91 4.23
N ASN A 36 -0.40 -8.69 5.26
CA ASN A 36 0.34 -9.91 5.57
C ASN A 36 0.24 -10.93 4.43
N TYR A 37 -0.97 -11.11 3.89
CA TYR A 37 -1.19 -12.01 2.77
C TYR A 37 -0.33 -11.64 1.56
N LEU A 38 -0.27 -10.35 1.24
CA LEU A 38 0.41 -9.84 0.04
C LEU A 38 1.92 -9.73 0.22
N THR A 39 2.39 -9.34 1.40
CA THR A 39 3.80 -8.97 1.61
C THR A 39 4.52 -9.78 2.66
N GLY A 40 3.79 -10.45 3.53
CA GLY A 40 4.36 -11.09 4.71
C GLY A 40 4.55 -10.14 5.89
N TYR A 41 4.20 -8.87 5.74
CA TYR A 41 4.38 -7.88 6.81
C TYR A 41 3.58 -8.27 8.05
N ASP A 42 4.28 -8.37 9.17
CA ASP A 42 3.68 -8.78 10.44
C ASP A 42 4.18 -7.84 11.55
N ALA A 43 3.37 -6.85 11.86
CA ALA A 43 3.69 -5.87 12.89
C ALA A 43 2.42 -5.29 13.52
N TRP A 44 2.59 -4.64 14.68
CA TRP A 44 1.51 -4.11 15.48
C TRP A 44 1.14 -2.66 15.14
N SER A 45 1.60 -2.15 14.03
CA SER A 45 1.47 -0.73 13.66
C SER A 45 0.15 -0.38 12.96
N PHE A 46 -0.84 -1.24 13.01
CA PHE A 46 -2.08 -1.06 12.24
C PHE A 46 -2.82 0.25 12.53
N TYR A 47 -2.58 0.87 13.67
CA TYR A 47 -3.20 2.15 14.06
C TYR A 47 -2.49 3.37 13.47
N TYR A 48 -1.42 3.18 12.75
CA TYR A 48 -0.80 4.23 11.93
C TYR A 48 -1.06 3.97 10.46
N ALA A 49 -0.96 5.01 9.64
CA ALA A 49 -1.15 4.87 8.21
C ALA A 49 -0.13 3.89 7.64
N GLN A 50 -0.60 2.83 7.03
CA GLN A 50 0.22 1.83 6.37
C GLN A 50 -0.61 1.13 5.31
N CYS A 51 0.03 0.63 4.27
CA CYS A 51 -0.67 -0.11 3.24
C CYS A 51 0.29 -0.94 2.40
N ALA A 52 -0.29 -1.92 1.70
CA ALA A 52 0.36 -2.59 0.60
C ALA A 52 -0.17 -2.01 -0.71
N ILE A 53 0.70 -1.82 -1.68
CA ILE A 53 0.35 -1.24 -2.97
C ILE A 53 0.70 -2.27 -4.04
N VAL A 54 -0.29 -2.68 -4.82
CA VAL A 54 -0.10 -3.67 -5.88
C VAL A 54 -0.36 -3.00 -7.22
N HIS A 55 0.68 -2.92 -8.05
CA HIS A 55 0.52 -2.56 -9.46
C HIS A 55 0.21 -3.83 -10.24
N VAL A 56 -0.73 -3.75 -11.19
CA VAL A 56 -1.25 -4.92 -11.90
C VAL A 56 -0.18 -5.70 -12.67
N ASN A 57 0.92 -5.07 -13.03
CA ASN A 57 2.01 -5.68 -13.79
C ASN A 57 3.33 -5.80 -13.01
N ALA A 58 3.34 -5.47 -11.73
CA ALA A 58 4.57 -5.49 -10.95
C ALA A 58 4.96 -6.90 -10.52
N ASP A 59 6.26 -7.11 -10.31
CA ASP A 59 6.78 -8.39 -9.83
C ASP A 59 6.64 -8.56 -8.32
N GLU A 60 6.52 -7.45 -7.59
CA GLU A 60 6.34 -7.41 -6.14
C GLU A 60 5.40 -6.26 -5.78
N PRO A 61 4.63 -6.40 -4.68
CA PRO A 61 3.93 -5.25 -4.13
C PRO A 61 4.90 -4.30 -3.44
N LEU A 62 4.42 -3.08 -3.14
CA LEU A 62 5.13 -2.16 -2.26
C LEU A 62 4.54 -2.26 -0.87
N CYS A 63 5.38 -2.06 0.16
CA CYS A 63 4.94 -1.98 1.54
C CYS A 63 5.22 -0.57 2.05
N PHE A 64 4.18 0.17 2.42
CA PHE A 64 4.26 1.56 2.86
C PHE A 64 4.06 1.59 4.37
N VAL A 65 5.10 1.97 5.11
CA VAL A 65 5.11 1.92 6.57
C VAL A 65 5.80 3.14 7.16
N ARG A 66 5.55 3.41 8.44
CA ARG A 66 6.20 4.48 9.15
C ARG A 66 7.65 4.08 9.52
N ALA A 67 8.51 5.09 9.69
CA ALA A 67 9.95 4.87 9.91
C ALA A 67 10.23 3.96 11.12
N GLN A 68 9.48 4.12 12.22
CA GLN A 68 9.66 3.33 13.42
C GLN A 68 9.40 1.84 13.18
N ASP A 69 8.56 1.50 12.21
CA ASP A 69 8.17 0.12 11.92
C ASP A 69 8.92 -0.48 10.73
N ALA A 70 9.80 0.28 10.12
CA ALA A 70 10.55 -0.17 8.93
C ALA A 70 11.36 -1.43 9.21
N GLY A 71 11.96 -1.54 10.40
CA GLY A 71 12.72 -2.73 10.77
C GLY A 71 11.90 -4.01 10.69
N GLY A 72 10.63 -3.94 11.15
CA GLY A 72 9.71 -5.07 11.03
C GLY A 72 9.43 -5.44 9.58
N ALA A 73 9.27 -4.45 8.72
CA ALA A 73 9.05 -4.69 7.30
C ALA A 73 10.25 -5.36 6.64
N TYR A 74 11.45 -4.92 6.95
CA TYR A 74 12.67 -5.54 6.41
C TYR A 74 12.86 -6.98 6.86
N ILE A 75 12.41 -7.32 8.06
CA ILE A 75 12.59 -8.66 8.63
C ILE A 75 11.46 -9.61 8.21
N THR A 76 10.22 -9.16 8.21
CA THR A 76 9.07 -10.06 8.04
C THR A 76 8.59 -10.21 6.59
N THR A 77 8.87 -9.23 5.71
CA THR A 77 8.42 -9.33 4.32
C THR A 77 9.42 -10.10 3.46
N TYR A 78 8.93 -10.59 2.33
CA TYR A 78 9.79 -11.17 1.30
C TYR A 78 10.29 -10.14 0.29
N LEU A 79 9.90 -8.89 0.45
CA LEU A 79 10.12 -7.83 -0.53
C LEU A 79 11.59 -7.41 -0.59
N LYS A 80 12.02 -6.97 -1.77
CA LYS A 80 13.28 -6.25 -1.90
C LYS A 80 13.21 -4.94 -1.12
N ASN A 81 14.34 -4.51 -0.57
CA ASN A 81 14.36 -3.30 0.26
C ASN A 81 13.85 -2.06 -0.49
N GLU A 82 14.08 -1.97 -1.79
CA GLU A 82 13.62 -0.86 -2.61
C GLU A 82 12.08 -0.78 -2.70
N ASN A 83 11.39 -1.87 -2.40
CA ASN A 83 9.93 -1.95 -2.43
C ASN A 83 9.29 -1.72 -1.05
N ILE A 84 10.11 -1.42 -0.05
CA ILE A 84 9.64 -1.01 1.27
C ILE A 84 9.77 0.51 1.33
N ILE A 85 8.62 1.19 1.27
CA ILE A 85 8.56 2.65 1.24
C ILE A 85 8.30 3.14 2.66
N VAL A 86 9.23 3.95 3.16
CA VAL A 86 9.21 4.40 4.56
C VAL A 86 8.89 5.89 4.59
N TYR A 87 7.86 6.28 5.33
CA TYR A 87 7.59 7.70 5.55
C TYR A 87 8.12 8.13 6.91
N ASP A 88 8.55 9.40 6.96
CA ASP A 88 9.19 9.98 8.13
C ASP A 88 8.20 10.21 9.27
N GLU A 89 8.68 10.14 10.52
CA GLU A 89 7.87 10.40 11.70
C GLU A 89 7.28 11.82 11.74
N ASN A 90 7.85 12.77 11.03
CA ASN A 90 7.32 14.13 10.98
C ASN A 90 5.99 14.24 10.21
N TYR A 91 5.51 13.17 9.59
CA TYR A 91 4.16 13.12 9.03
C TYR A 91 3.11 12.68 10.06
N ILE A 92 3.52 12.29 11.28
CA ILE A 92 2.62 11.77 12.30
C ILE A 92 2.29 12.88 13.29
N HIS A 93 0.99 13.07 13.54
CA HIS A 93 0.48 14.06 14.51
C HIS A 93 0.95 15.49 14.21
N THR A 94 1.23 15.79 12.96
CA THR A 94 1.75 17.11 12.55
C THR A 94 0.82 17.69 11.49
N TRP A 95 -0.26 18.30 11.96
CA TRP A 95 -1.20 18.96 11.05
C TRP A 95 -0.50 20.14 10.34
N PRO A 96 -0.68 20.35 9.02
CA PRO A 96 -1.57 19.61 8.12
C PRO A 96 -0.93 18.40 7.43
N LYS A 97 0.28 18.02 7.76
CA LYS A 97 0.95 16.87 7.14
C LYS A 97 0.25 15.56 7.49
N HIS A 98 0.15 14.68 6.51
CA HIS A 98 -0.40 13.34 6.68
C HIS A 98 0.47 12.34 5.90
N PRO A 99 0.66 11.12 6.40
CA PRO A 99 1.46 10.12 5.68
C PRO A 99 1.01 9.90 4.23
N TYR A 100 -0.28 10.03 3.94
CA TYR A 100 -0.76 9.85 2.57
C TYR A 100 -0.41 11.01 1.64
N ASP A 101 0.02 12.15 2.14
CA ASP A 101 0.63 13.18 1.30
C ASP A 101 1.90 12.61 0.65
N TYR A 102 2.70 11.89 1.42
CA TYR A 102 3.89 11.24 0.91
C TYR A 102 3.54 10.09 -0.04
N LEU A 103 2.51 9.31 0.30
CA LEU A 103 2.02 8.24 -0.58
C LEU A 103 1.62 8.79 -1.95
N VAL A 104 0.91 9.91 -1.97
CA VAL A 104 0.50 10.56 -3.22
C VAL A 104 1.72 11.01 -4.02
N GLU A 105 2.74 11.54 -3.36
CA GLU A 105 3.98 11.91 -4.02
C GLU A 105 4.65 10.70 -4.70
N ILE A 106 4.69 9.56 -4.02
CA ILE A 106 5.24 8.33 -4.58
C ILE A 106 4.44 7.87 -5.80
N ILE A 107 3.12 7.92 -5.71
CA ILE A 107 2.24 7.56 -6.82
C ILE A 107 2.48 8.45 -8.04
N LYS A 108 2.58 9.75 -7.83
CA LYS A 108 2.85 10.71 -8.91
C LYS A 108 4.24 10.54 -9.50
N GLU A 109 5.23 10.32 -8.65
CA GLU A 109 6.61 10.12 -9.08
C GLU A 109 6.76 8.89 -9.97
N ARG A 110 5.99 7.84 -9.69
CA ARG A 110 5.97 6.62 -10.49
C ARG A 110 5.04 6.72 -11.70
N LYS A 111 4.35 7.85 -11.86
CA LYS A 111 3.39 8.10 -12.94
C LYS A 111 2.19 7.15 -12.88
N TRP A 112 1.78 6.81 -11.67
CA TRP A 112 0.63 5.93 -11.42
C TRP A 112 -0.66 6.69 -11.13
N ASP A 113 -0.60 8.03 -11.09
CA ASP A 113 -1.74 8.87 -10.73
C ASP A 113 -2.88 8.86 -11.77
N LYS A 114 -2.61 8.37 -12.97
CA LYS A 114 -3.64 8.23 -14.02
C LYS A 114 -4.24 6.83 -14.08
N LEU A 115 -3.77 5.90 -13.26
CA LEU A 115 -4.28 4.54 -13.26
C LEU A 115 -5.62 4.46 -12.52
N ASN A 116 -6.38 3.40 -12.80
CA ASN A 116 -7.59 3.09 -12.04
C ASN A 116 -7.18 2.50 -10.69
N ILE A 117 -7.40 3.25 -9.62
CA ILE A 117 -6.97 2.88 -8.28
C ILE A 117 -8.14 2.27 -7.50
N GLY A 118 -7.95 1.06 -6.99
CA GLY A 118 -8.87 0.43 -6.07
C GLY A 118 -8.36 0.57 -4.64
N VAL A 119 -9.27 0.81 -3.69
CA VAL A 119 -8.94 0.95 -2.26
C VAL A 119 -9.87 0.09 -1.43
N GLU A 120 -9.35 -0.45 -0.33
CA GLU A 120 -10.18 -1.11 0.67
C GLU A 120 -10.87 -0.04 1.52
N MET A 121 -12.20 -0.10 1.57
CA MET A 121 -13.00 0.86 2.34
C MET A 121 -13.28 0.39 3.76
N ASP A 122 -13.14 -0.89 4.03
CA ASP A 122 -13.51 -1.51 5.31
C ASP A 122 -12.34 -1.63 6.29
N ALA A 123 -11.16 -1.19 5.92
CA ALA A 123 -9.97 -1.33 6.75
C ALA A 123 -10.04 -0.40 7.97
N HIS A 124 -9.57 -0.90 9.11
CA HIS A 124 -9.44 -0.09 10.32
C HIS A 124 -8.48 1.08 10.08
N TYR A 125 -8.80 2.22 10.68
CA TYR A 125 -7.98 3.44 10.60
C TYR A 125 -7.81 4.01 9.19
N PHE A 126 -8.58 3.52 8.21
CA PHE A 126 -8.69 4.16 6.92
C PHE A 126 -9.90 5.08 6.93
N THR A 127 -9.64 6.37 7.10
CA THR A 127 -10.70 7.36 7.29
C THR A 127 -11.13 8.00 5.97
N ALA A 128 -12.26 8.72 5.99
CA ALA A 128 -12.68 9.51 4.85
C ALA A 128 -11.63 10.54 4.44
N PHE A 129 -10.88 11.08 5.41
CA PHE A 129 -9.79 12.01 5.12
C PHE A 129 -8.69 11.34 4.30
N CYS A 130 -8.29 10.11 4.67
CA CYS A 130 -7.30 9.35 3.92
C CYS A 130 -7.76 9.11 2.49
N LEU A 131 -9.03 8.75 2.32
CA LEU A 131 -9.61 8.56 0.99
C LEU A 131 -9.57 9.85 0.18
N SER A 132 -9.87 11.00 0.79
CA SER A 132 -9.85 12.28 0.11
C SER A 132 -8.45 12.64 -0.40
N LEU A 133 -7.40 12.32 0.35
CA LEU A 133 -6.03 12.56 -0.08
C LEU A 133 -5.67 11.72 -1.30
N ILE A 134 -6.10 10.46 -1.32
CA ILE A 134 -5.88 9.58 -2.47
C ILE A 134 -6.65 10.09 -3.69
N HIS A 135 -7.88 10.55 -3.50
CA HIS A 135 -8.69 11.09 -4.59
C HIS A 135 -8.08 12.34 -5.24
N ILE A 136 -7.31 13.12 -4.51
CA ILE A 136 -6.62 14.27 -5.07
C ILE A 136 -5.64 13.86 -6.18
N SER A 137 -5.09 12.65 -6.10
CA SER A 137 -4.20 12.13 -7.14
C SER A 137 -4.93 11.73 -8.42
N GLU A 138 -6.27 11.66 -8.39
CA GLU A 138 -7.11 11.26 -9.51
C GLU A 138 -8.14 12.34 -9.85
N PRO A 139 -7.72 13.50 -10.32
CA PRO A 139 -8.64 14.64 -10.47
C PRO A 139 -9.76 14.44 -11.49
N THR A 140 -9.63 13.51 -12.40
CA THR A 140 -10.61 13.29 -13.48
C THR A 140 -11.50 12.08 -13.25
N ARG A 141 -11.34 11.40 -12.11
CA ARG A 141 -12.11 10.19 -11.85
C ARG A 141 -13.57 10.52 -11.58
N GLN A 142 -14.46 9.79 -12.25
CA GLN A 142 -15.89 9.89 -12.03
C GLN A 142 -16.36 8.79 -11.08
N PRO A 143 -17.32 9.07 -10.22
CA PRO A 143 -17.90 8.06 -9.31
C PRO A 143 -18.55 6.92 -10.08
#